data_17c05d20d4fbed61bb95f9041ec9e3df
#
_entry.id   17c05d20d4fbed61bb95f9041ec9e3df
#
_cell.length_a   1.000
_cell.length_b   1.000
_cell.length_c   1.000
_cell.angle_alpha   90.00
_cell.angle_beta   90.00
_cell.angle_gamma   90.00
#
_symmetry.space_group_name_H-M   'P 1'
#
loop_
_entity.id
_entity.type
_entity.pdbx_description
1 polymer ?
#
loop_
_entity_poly.entity_id
_entity_poly.type
_entity_poly.pdbx_seq_one_letter_code
_entity_poly.pdbx_strand_id
1 'polypeptide(L)'
;MMEETIFGILREAISEGNPVALATIIEGEGTGKKLVLYSGGKTSGTLGNDALNRVVIRDMSGELEAGRTSTRHYGPNGEAREETLTVFIESFAPPPQMLIFGAVDFTAALVRVAKVLGYHVTVCD
;
A
#
# COMPACT_ATOMS: atom_id res chain seq x y z
N MET A 1 14.60 14.05 11.58
CA MET A 1 13.24 13.94 12.12
C MET A 1 12.51 12.78 11.47
N MET A 2 11.76 12.05 12.27
CA MET A 2 11.03 10.85 11.80
C MET A 2 10.08 11.16 10.65
N GLU A 3 9.29 12.23 10.75
CA GLU A 3 8.33 12.59 9.70
C GLU A 3 9.00 12.91 8.39
N GLU A 4 10.10 13.65 8.40
CA GLU A 4 10.84 13.95 7.19
C GLU A 4 11.37 12.69 6.55
N THR A 5 11.85 11.73 7.35
CA THR A 5 12.32 10.45 6.87
C THR A 5 11.20 9.66 6.21
N ILE A 6 10.01 9.63 6.82
CA ILE A 6 8.85 8.93 6.26
C ILE A 6 8.42 9.57 4.94
N PHE A 7 8.28 10.89 4.90
CA PHE A 7 7.92 11.60 3.67
C PHE A 7 8.98 11.48 2.60
N GLY A 8 10.26 11.46 2.98
CA GLY A 8 11.36 11.23 2.05
C GLY A 8 11.30 9.85 1.40
N ILE A 9 11.09 8.81 2.20
CA ILE A 9 10.94 7.44 1.73
C ILE A 9 9.72 7.34 0.80
N LEU A 10 8.59 7.91 1.21
CA LEU A 10 7.37 7.89 0.44
C LEU A 10 7.54 8.57 -0.92
N ARG A 11 8.11 9.76 -0.92
CA ARG A 11 8.35 10.55 -2.14
C ARG A 11 9.27 9.81 -3.10
N GLU A 12 10.37 9.27 -2.59
CA GLU A 12 11.34 8.53 -3.40
C GLU A 12 10.70 7.28 -4.02
N ALA A 13 9.97 6.51 -3.24
CA ALA A 13 9.30 5.31 -3.72
C ALA A 13 8.29 5.64 -4.81
N ILE A 14 7.44 6.64 -4.60
CA ILE A 14 6.45 7.06 -5.59
C ILE A 14 7.13 7.55 -6.86
N SER A 15 8.17 8.37 -6.73
CA SER A 15 8.93 8.91 -7.85
C SER A 15 9.57 7.81 -8.70
N GLU A 16 10.05 6.75 -8.06
CA GLU A 16 10.71 5.62 -8.74
C GLU A 16 9.72 4.55 -9.19
N GLY A 17 8.44 4.69 -8.87
CA GLY A 17 7.43 3.68 -9.20
C GLY A 17 7.53 2.43 -8.36
N ASN A 18 8.14 2.50 -7.18
CA ASN A 18 8.25 1.37 -6.26
C ASN A 18 7.04 1.31 -5.32
N PRO A 19 6.51 0.11 -5.04
CA PRO A 19 5.39 -0.01 -4.11
C PRO A 19 5.77 0.46 -2.71
N VAL A 20 4.87 1.22 -2.07
CA VAL A 20 5.04 1.70 -0.71
C VAL A 20 3.68 1.83 -0.04
N ALA A 21 3.58 1.49 1.22
CA ALA A 21 2.37 1.66 2.02
C ALA A 21 2.66 2.56 3.22
N LEU A 22 1.67 3.35 3.59
CA LEU A 22 1.73 4.25 4.73
C LEU A 22 0.55 3.99 5.64
N ALA A 23 0.81 3.71 6.92
CA ALA A 23 -0.20 3.58 7.95
C ALA A 23 -0.15 4.79 8.87
N THR A 24 -1.30 5.36 9.16
CA THR A 24 -1.43 6.51 10.07
C THR A 24 -2.54 6.24 11.07
N ILE A 25 -2.27 6.44 12.35
CA ILE A 25 -3.33 6.41 13.36
C ILE A 25 -4.13 7.70 13.22
N ILE A 26 -5.41 7.58 12.89
CA ILE A 26 -6.31 8.72 12.69
C ILE A 26 -7.28 8.93 13.84
N GLU A 27 -7.50 7.90 14.69
CA GLU A 27 -8.29 8.00 15.90
C GLU A 27 -7.69 7.15 17.00
N GLY A 28 -7.77 7.61 18.23
CA GLY A 28 -7.28 6.91 19.40
C GLY A 28 -5.95 7.44 19.90
N GLU A 29 -5.35 6.71 20.84
CA GLU A 29 -4.05 7.09 21.40
C GLU A 29 -2.97 7.01 20.33
N GLY A 30 -2.16 8.03 20.23
CA GLY A 30 -1.09 8.10 19.24
C GLY A 30 -1.51 8.64 17.89
N THR A 31 -2.69 9.28 17.79
CA THR A 31 -3.14 9.92 16.56
C THR A 31 -2.04 10.75 15.92
N GLY A 32 -1.81 10.54 14.62
CA GLY A 32 -0.73 11.17 13.87
C GLY A 32 0.54 10.36 13.74
N LYS A 33 0.71 9.29 14.53
CA LYS A 33 1.86 8.40 14.37
C LYS A 33 1.76 7.63 13.06
N LYS A 34 2.91 7.43 12.43
CA LYS A 34 3.00 6.87 11.10
C LYS A 34 4.02 5.74 11.02
N LEU A 35 3.75 4.80 10.12
CA LEU A 35 4.60 3.66 9.82
C LEU A 35 4.59 3.46 8.32
N VAL A 36 5.77 3.37 7.71
CA VAL A 36 5.89 3.14 6.27
C VAL A 36 6.52 1.78 5.99
N LEU A 37 5.98 1.09 4.99
CA LEU A 37 6.49 -0.21 4.50
C LEU A 37 6.94 -0.03 3.05
N TYR A 38 8.20 -0.40 2.77
CA TYR A 38 8.81 -0.17 1.46
C TYR A 38 9.90 -1.20 1.15
N SER A 39 10.39 -1.18 -0.07
CA SER A 39 11.57 -1.96 -0.54
C SER A 39 11.65 -3.39 -0.02
N GLY A 40 10.61 -4.20 -0.27
CA GLY A 40 10.67 -5.63 0.03
C GLY A 40 10.58 -5.96 1.50
N GLY A 41 9.84 -5.17 2.28
CA GLY A 41 9.58 -5.45 3.68
C GLY A 41 10.31 -4.56 4.67
N LYS A 42 11.06 -3.57 4.20
CA LYS A 42 11.66 -2.58 5.09
C LYS A 42 10.60 -1.66 5.67
N THR A 43 10.79 -1.22 6.89
CA THR A 43 9.86 -0.31 7.56
C THR A 43 10.60 0.86 8.19
N SER A 44 9.89 1.97 8.35
CA SER A 44 10.38 3.14 9.10
C SER A 44 9.22 3.76 9.85
N GLY A 45 9.50 4.34 11.01
CA GLY A 45 8.50 4.90 11.89
C GLY A 45 7.95 3.88 12.87
N THR A 46 6.96 4.29 13.64
CA THR A 46 6.31 3.41 14.61
C THR A 46 4.93 3.96 14.98
N LEU A 47 4.02 3.07 15.26
CA LEU A 47 2.71 3.43 15.81
C LEU A 47 2.72 3.46 17.35
N GLY A 48 3.91 3.24 17.95
CA GLY A 48 4.12 3.35 19.38
C GLY A 48 4.11 2.05 20.16
N ASN A 49 3.82 0.94 19.53
CA ASN A 49 3.71 -0.37 20.18
C ASN A 49 4.16 -1.45 19.19
N ASP A 50 5.13 -2.27 19.59
CA ASP A 50 5.69 -3.30 18.71
C ASP A 50 4.66 -4.35 18.28
N ALA A 51 3.76 -4.75 19.18
CA ALA A 51 2.71 -5.71 18.85
C ALA A 51 1.75 -5.14 17.81
N LEU A 52 1.35 -3.88 18.00
CA LEU A 52 0.51 -3.17 17.02
C LEU A 52 1.24 -3.05 15.68
N ASN A 53 2.51 -2.63 15.71
CA ASN A 53 3.31 -2.50 14.50
C ASN A 53 3.34 -3.79 13.68
N ARG A 54 3.55 -4.94 14.32
CA ARG A 54 3.60 -6.23 13.63
C ARG A 54 2.30 -6.57 12.91
N VAL A 55 1.17 -6.37 13.59
CA VAL A 55 -0.14 -6.65 13.00
C VAL A 55 -0.43 -5.71 11.84
N VAL A 56 -0.17 -4.42 12.02
CA VAL A 56 -0.41 -3.41 10.99
C VAL A 56 0.50 -3.64 9.78
N ILE A 57 1.77 -3.98 9.99
CA ILE A 57 2.70 -4.29 8.89
C ILE A 57 2.18 -5.47 8.06
N ARG A 58 1.68 -6.50 8.71
CA ARG A 58 1.07 -7.64 8.00
C ARG A 58 -0.10 -7.19 7.13
N ASP A 59 -0.97 -6.36 7.68
CA ASP A 59 -2.14 -5.85 6.95
C ASP A 59 -1.72 -4.87 5.84
N MET A 60 -0.70 -4.04 6.09
CA MET A 60 -0.12 -3.15 5.07
C MET A 60 0.42 -3.95 3.88
N SER A 61 1.12 -5.03 4.16
CA SER A 61 1.66 -5.90 3.12
C SER A 61 0.55 -6.49 2.25
N GLY A 62 -0.54 -6.95 2.88
CA GLY A 62 -1.70 -7.47 2.16
C GLY A 62 -2.40 -6.41 1.31
N GLU A 63 -2.58 -5.22 1.87
CA GLU A 63 -3.22 -4.11 1.14
C GLU A 63 -2.35 -3.64 -0.02
N LEU A 64 -1.03 -3.57 0.19
CA LEU A 64 -0.09 -3.15 -0.85
C LEU A 64 -0.07 -4.17 -2.01
N GLU A 65 -0.05 -5.45 -1.69
CA GLU A 65 -0.09 -6.52 -2.69
C GLU A 65 -1.39 -6.45 -3.51
N ALA A 66 -2.51 -6.16 -2.85
CA ALA A 66 -3.81 -6.02 -3.51
C ALA A 66 -4.02 -4.65 -4.17
N GLY A 67 -3.12 -3.69 -3.93
CA GLY A 67 -3.25 -2.33 -4.45
C GLY A 67 -4.42 -1.56 -3.84
N ARG A 68 -4.75 -1.81 -2.56
CA ARG A 68 -5.90 -1.20 -1.90
C ARG A 68 -5.49 -0.23 -0.81
N THR A 69 -6.34 0.76 -0.59
CA THR A 69 -6.28 1.68 0.53
C THR A 69 -7.50 1.41 1.40
N SER A 70 -7.31 1.30 2.71
CA SER A 70 -8.38 0.93 3.62
C SER A 70 -8.24 1.58 4.99
N THR A 71 -9.33 1.59 5.73
CA THR A 71 -9.36 1.99 7.13
C THR A 71 -9.60 0.73 7.96
N ARG A 72 -8.77 0.51 8.97
CA ARG A 72 -8.86 -0.65 9.85
C ARG A 72 -8.92 -0.26 11.31
N HIS A 73 -9.51 -1.12 12.11
CA HIS A 73 -9.68 -0.89 13.54
C HIS A 73 -8.90 -1.95 14.33
N TYR A 74 -8.23 -1.51 15.39
CA TYR A 74 -7.40 -2.37 16.23
C TYR A 74 -7.55 -2.01 17.69
N GLY A 75 -7.27 -2.98 18.56
CA GLY A 75 -6.99 -2.70 19.95
C GLY A 75 -5.57 -2.14 20.13
N PRO A 76 -5.21 -1.71 21.36
CA PRO A 76 -3.91 -1.08 21.62
C PRO A 76 -2.70 -1.93 21.28
N ASN A 77 -2.85 -3.25 21.31
CA ASN A 77 -1.78 -4.19 20.98
C ASN A 77 -2.03 -4.91 19.65
N GLY A 78 -2.90 -4.38 18.81
CA GLY A 78 -3.22 -4.95 17.51
C GLY A 78 -4.37 -5.96 17.50
N GLU A 79 -5.17 -6.02 18.55
CA GLU A 79 -6.31 -6.95 18.63
C GLU A 79 -7.33 -6.65 17.53
N ALA A 80 -7.61 -7.64 16.70
CA ALA A 80 -8.42 -7.47 15.49
C ALA A 80 -9.91 -7.20 15.74
N ARG A 81 -10.41 -7.49 16.92
CA ARG A 81 -11.83 -7.35 17.25
C ARG A 81 -12.13 -6.16 18.14
N GLU A 82 -11.15 -5.32 18.38
CA GLU A 82 -11.32 -4.11 19.19
C GLU A 82 -11.29 -2.89 18.27
N GLU A 83 -11.94 -1.83 18.71
CA GLU A 83 -12.07 -0.60 17.93
C GLU A 83 -11.47 0.62 18.64
N THR A 84 -10.46 0.39 19.47
CA THR A 84 -9.80 1.44 20.24
C THR A 84 -9.01 2.40 19.35
N LEU A 85 -8.39 1.86 18.31
CA LEU A 85 -7.59 2.64 17.36
C LEU A 85 -8.14 2.49 15.95
N THR A 86 -8.14 3.59 15.22
CA THR A 86 -8.44 3.58 13.78
C THR A 86 -7.17 3.92 13.02
N VAL A 87 -6.78 3.06 12.10
CA VAL A 87 -5.57 3.20 11.30
C VAL A 87 -5.95 3.29 9.82
N PHE A 88 -5.47 4.33 9.16
CA PHE A 88 -5.64 4.51 7.72
C PHE A 88 -4.42 3.95 7.02
N ILE A 89 -4.63 2.94 6.15
CA ILE A 89 -3.55 2.32 5.38
C ILE A 89 -3.69 2.74 3.93
N GLU A 90 -2.71 3.49 3.45
CA GLU A 90 -2.66 3.97 2.07
C GLU A 90 -1.61 3.17 1.29
N SER A 91 -2.01 2.66 0.14
CA SER A 91 -1.11 1.92 -0.75
C SER A 91 -0.81 2.75 -1.99
N PHE A 92 0.48 2.88 -2.30
CA PHE A 92 0.97 3.56 -3.50
C PHE A 92 1.75 2.54 -4.30
N ALA A 93 1.15 2.04 -5.36
CA ALA A 93 1.77 1.05 -6.22
C ALA A 93 1.56 1.45 -7.68
N PRO A 94 2.53 1.13 -8.57
CA PRO A 94 2.30 1.35 -9.99
C PRO A 94 1.12 0.48 -10.45
N PRO A 95 0.39 0.90 -11.51
CA PRO A 95 -0.67 0.08 -12.05
C PRO A 95 -0.14 -1.30 -12.44
N PRO A 96 -0.94 -2.38 -12.23
CA PRO A 96 -0.51 -3.70 -12.65
C PRO A 96 -0.25 -3.73 -14.15
N GLN A 97 0.76 -4.51 -14.54
CA GLN A 97 1.18 -4.63 -15.93
C GLN A 97 0.52 -5.83 -16.59
N MET A 98 0.07 -5.64 -17.83
CA MET A 98 -0.43 -6.74 -18.65
C MET A 98 0.36 -6.76 -19.96
N LEU A 99 1.00 -7.89 -20.25
CA LEU A 99 1.70 -8.12 -21.50
C LEU A 99 0.84 -8.98 -22.40
N ILE A 100 0.61 -8.53 -23.62
CA ILE A 100 -0.18 -9.29 -24.62
C ILE A 100 0.75 -9.66 -25.76
N PHE A 101 0.90 -10.96 -25.99
CA PHE A 101 1.74 -11.50 -27.06
C PHE A 101 0.88 -11.93 -28.25
N GLY A 102 1.37 -11.63 -29.43
CA GLY A 102 0.68 -11.97 -30.68
C GLY A 102 -0.28 -10.84 -31.12
N ALA A 103 -0.17 -10.45 -32.36
CA ALA A 103 -1.03 -9.41 -32.93
C ALA A 103 -2.19 -10.06 -33.67
N VAL A 104 -3.33 -10.19 -32.99
CA VAL A 104 -4.55 -10.76 -33.57
C VAL A 104 -5.71 -9.78 -33.41
N ASP A 105 -6.75 -9.96 -34.21
CA ASP A 105 -7.86 -9.00 -34.31
C ASP A 105 -8.54 -8.71 -32.98
N PHE A 106 -8.67 -9.69 -32.11
CA PHE A 106 -9.34 -9.48 -30.82
C PHE A 106 -8.47 -8.76 -29.78
N THR A 107 -7.17 -8.57 -30.04
CA THR A 107 -6.26 -7.91 -29.10
C THR A 107 -6.74 -6.50 -28.76
N ALA A 108 -7.25 -5.75 -29.74
CA ALA A 108 -7.75 -4.39 -29.49
C ALA A 108 -8.88 -4.35 -28.46
N ALA A 109 -9.81 -5.31 -28.53
CA ALA A 109 -10.89 -5.41 -27.55
C ALA A 109 -10.37 -5.79 -26.17
N LEU A 110 -9.43 -6.74 -26.10
CA LEU A 110 -8.81 -7.17 -24.84
C LEU A 110 -8.05 -6.01 -24.18
N VAL A 111 -7.30 -5.23 -24.95
CA VAL A 111 -6.57 -4.05 -24.46
C VAL A 111 -7.53 -3.05 -23.84
N ARG A 112 -8.66 -2.77 -24.49
CA ARG A 112 -9.67 -1.83 -23.98
C ARG A 112 -10.24 -2.31 -22.64
N VAL A 113 -10.58 -3.59 -22.53
CA VAL A 113 -11.11 -4.15 -21.28
C VAL A 113 -10.05 -4.09 -20.17
N ALA A 114 -8.82 -4.46 -20.49
CA ALA A 114 -7.73 -4.43 -19.49
C ALA A 114 -7.47 -3.01 -18.97
N LYS A 115 -7.50 -2.00 -19.84
CA LYS A 115 -7.34 -0.59 -19.43
C LYS A 115 -8.47 -0.12 -18.52
N VAL A 116 -9.71 -0.52 -18.81
CA VAL A 116 -10.85 -0.22 -17.93
C VAL A 116 -10.66 -0.83 -16.55
N LEU A 117 -10.04 -2.00 -16.46
CA LEU A 117 -9.73 -2.67 -15.20
C LEU A 117 -8.48 -2.11 -14.49
N GLY A 118 -7.82 -1.13 -15.06
CA GLY A 118 -6.68 -0.46 -14.45
C GLY A 118 -5.32 -1.07 -14.74
N TYR A 119 -5.20 -1.94 -15.76
CA TYR A 119 -3.93 -2.49 -16.17
C TYR A 119 -3.16 -1.54 -17.08
N HIS A 120 -1.84 -1.54 -16.92
CA HIS A 120 -0.94 -0.90 -17.87
C HIS A 120 -0.59 -1.95 -18.92
N VAL A 121 -1.05 -1.76 -20.17
CA VAL A 121 -1.01 -2.79 -21.20
C VAL A 121 0.14 -2.55 -22.18
N THR A 122 0.89 -3.62 -22.47
CA THR A 122 1.92 -3.63 -23.50
C THR A 122 1.62 -4.78 -24.48
N VAL A 123 1.53 -4.47 -25.75
CA VAL A 123 1.30 -5.46 -26.80
C VAL A 123 2.66 -5.81 -27.43
N CYS A 124 2.95 -7.11 -27.48
CA CYS A 124 4.19 -7.63 -28.05
C CYS A 124 3.89 -8.49 -29.26
N ASP A 125 4.63 -8.28 -30.33
CA ASP A 125 4.54 -9.11 -31.54
C ASP A 125 5.44 -10.34 -31.47
#